data_b8102cd8c1a9487e6d76ba92684e972d
#
_entry.id   b8102cd8c1a9487e6d76ba92684e972d
#
_cell.length_a   1.000
_cell.length_b   1.000
_cell.length_c   1.000
_cell.angle_alpha   90.00
_cell.angle_beta   90.00
_cell.angle_gamma   90.00
#
_symmetry.space_group_name_H-M   'P 1'
#
loop_
_entity.id
_entity.type
_entity.pdbx_description
1 polymer ?
#
loop_
_entity_poly.entity_id
_entity_poly.type
_entity_poly.pdbx_seq_one_letter_code
_entity_poly.pdbx_strand_id
1 'polypeptide(L)'
;TYISSADDALSSIGYTEHSLAHVERAADTAYMILSTLGYPERDCELAQIAAYMHDIGNVVNRNDHAHSGAIMAFRLLDKLGMPASEIALIISAIGNHDESTASPVNAVAAALIIADKSDVRRSRVRPAEQEKQSHGEALSDIHDRVNYAVEKSEVYFSKDNKNLILDLTICLLY
;
A
#
# COMPACT_ATOMS: atom_id res chain seq x y z
N THR A 1 -0.52 13.78 9.26
CA THR A 1 0.48 13.66 10.35
C THR A 1 0.95 12.22 10.50
N TYR A 2 0.11 11.23 10.86
CA TYR A 2 0.59 9.85 11.10
C TYR A 2 1.28 9.22 9.89
N ILE A 3 0.75 9.40 8.67
CA ILE A 3 1.36 8.90 7.42
C ILE A 3 2.75 9.49 7.24
N SER A 4 2.90 10.80 7.35
CA SER A 4 4.21 11.47 7.22
C SER A 4 5.19 10.99 8.29
N SER A 5 4.74 10.89 9.54
CA SER A 5 5.60 10.41 10.64
C SER A 5 5.97 8.92 10.49
N ALA A 6 5.11 8.10 9.88
CA ALA A 6 5.41 6.72 9.54
C ALA A 6 6.48 6.64 8.45
N ASP A 7 6.36 7.46 7.39
CA ASP A 7 7.36 7.53 6.32
C ASP A 7 8.71 8.08 6.81
N ASP A 8 8.70 9.09 7.70
CA ASP A 8 9.91 9.60 8.35
C ASP A 8 10.62 8.52 9.18
N ALA A 9 9.85 7.72 9.93
CA ALA A 9 10.40 6.59 10.71
C ALA A 9 11.04 5.53 9.81
N LEU A 10 10.36 5.14 8.73
CA LEU A 10 10.89 4.19 7.73
C LEU A 10 12.12 4.74 7.02
N SER A 11 12.13 6.04 6.70
CA SER A 11 13.29 6.72 6.10
C SER A 11 14.52 6.63 6.98
N SER A 12 14.36 6.80 8.29
CA SER A 12 15.47 6.79 9.24
C SER A 12 16.20 5.43 9.35
N ILE A 13 15.52 4.36 8.94
CA ILE A 13 16.05 2.98 8.96
C ILE A 13 16.27 2.41 7.56
N GLY A 14 16.18 3.25 6.51
CA GLY A 14 16.58 2.90 5.15
C GLY A 14 15.53 2.15 4.33
N TYR A 15 14.26 2.14 4.72
CA TYR A 15 13.19 1.51 3.93
C TYR A 15 12.73 2.41 2.79
N THR A 16 12.21 1.78 1.74
CA THR A 16 11.51 2.37 0.60
C THR A 16 10.44 3.39 1.05
N GLU A 17 10.10 4.33 0.20
CA GLU A 17 9.07 5.35 0.46
C GLU A 17 7.68 4.73 0.71
N HIS A 18 7.06 5.13 1.83
CA HIS A 18 5.68 4.84 2.21
C HIS A 18 4.92 6.15 2.50
N SER A 19 5.14 7.13 1.62
CA SER A 19 4.61 8.48 1.74
C SER A 19 3.12 8.58 1.40
N LEU A 20 2.61 9.81 1.47
CA LEU A 20 1.25 10.14 1.05
C LEU A 20 0.97 9.70 -0.39
N ALA A 21 1.95 9.85 -1.30
CA ALA A 21 1.79 9.44 -2.69
C ALA A 21 1.55 7.92 -2.85
N HIS A 22 2.18 7.09 -2.02
CA HIS A 22 1.95 5.65 -1.99
C HIS A 22 0.53 5.33 -1.51
N VAL A 23 0.12 5.86 -0.34
CA VAL A 23 -1.19 5.53 0.23
C VAL A 23 -2.35 6.07 -0.61
N GLU A 24 -2.18 7.21 -1.29
CA GLU A 24 -3.18 7.74 -2.23
C GLU A 24 -3.35 6.81 -3.43
N ARG A 25 -2.25 6.35 -4.04
CA ARG A 25 -2.32 5.39 -5.16
C ARG A 25 -2.95 4.07 -4.73
N ALA A 26 -2.56 3.54 -3.57
CA ALA A 26 -3.17 2.32 -3.03
C ALA A 26 -4.68 2.52 -2.77
N ALA A 27 -5.09 3.67 -2.24
CA ALA A 27 -6.48 4.00 -1.98
C ALA A 27 -7.30 4.07 -3.28
N ASP A 28 -6.81 4.76 -4.31
CA ASP A 28 -7.47 4.87 -5.61
C ASP A 28 -7.55 3.51 -6.32
N THR A 29 -6.49 2.71 -6.23
CA THR A 29 -6.46 1.37 -6.82
C THR A 29 -7.43 0.42 -6.12
N ALA A 30 -7.49 0.42 -4.78
CA ALA A 30 -8.42 -0.42 -4.03
C ALA A 30 -9.89 -0.08 -4.34
N TYR A 31 -10.21 1.23 -4.41
CA TYR A 31 -11.53 1.70 -4.85
C TYR A 31 -11.84 1.23 -6.28
N MET A 32 -10.93 1.45 -7.22
CA MET A 32 -11.10 1.06 -8.63
C MET A 32 -11.35 -0.45 -8.76
N ILE A 33 -10.65 -1.28 -8.01
CA ILE A 33 -10.83 -2.74 -8.02
C ILE A 33 -12.27 -3.10 -7.65
N LEU A 34 -12.75 -2.66 -6.49
CA LEU A 34 -14.08 -3.04 -6.02
C LEU A 34 -15.20 -2.42 -6.87
N SER A 35 -15.07 -1.16 -7.30
CA SER A 35 -16.06 -0.50 -8.15
C SER A 35 -16.18 -1.18 -9.51
N THR A 36 -15.06 -1.59 -10.13
CA THR A 36 -15.09 -2.31 -11.41
C THR A 36 -15.73 -3.70 -11.28
N LEU A 37 -15.56 -4.35 -10.12
CA LEU A 37 -16.19 -5.64 -9.82
C LEU A 37 -17.67 -5.53 -9.42
N GLY A 38 -18.22 -4.31 -9.35
CA GLY A 38 -19.63 -4.07 -9.06
C GLY A 38 -20.01 -4.17 -7.57
N TYR A 39 -19.06 -4.00 -6.67
CA TYR A 39 -19.35 -3.90 -5.24
C TYR A 39 -20.12 -2.62 -4.92
N PRO A 40 -20.91 -2.61 -3.82
CA PRO A 40 -21.58 -1.40 -3.35
C PRO A 40 -20.59 -0.24 -3.17
N GLU A 41 -21.02 0.98 -3.48
CA GLU A 41 -20.21 2.19 -3.34
C GLU A 41 -19.56 2.29 -1.95
N ARG A 42 -20.33 1.96 -0.91
CA ARG A 42 -19.82 2.00 0.45
C ARG A 42 -18.65 1.04 0.70
N ASP A 43 -18.69 -0.16 0.12
CA ASP A 43 -17.58 -1.12 0.23
C ASP A 43 -16.32 -0.60 -0.49
N CYS A 44 -16.50 0.11 -1.62
CA CYS A 44 -15.41 0.76 -2.34
C CYS A 44 -14.77 1.86 -1.48
N GLU A 45 -15.58 2.71 -0.82
CA GLU A 45 -15.10 3.73 0.12
C GLU A 45 -14.36 3.11 1.32
N LEU A 46 -14.86 1.99 1.87
CA LEU A 46 -14.19 1.30 2.99
C LEU A 46 -12.83 0.74 2.56
N ALA A 47 -12.72 0.21 1.33
CA ALA A 47 -11.44 -0.24 0.78
C ALA A 47 -10.47 0.94 0.59
N GLN A 48 -10.96 2.07 0.11
CA GLN A 48 -10.18 3.30 -0.04
C GLN A 48 -9.65 3.79 1.31
N ILE A 49 -10.51 3.83 2.35
CA ILE A 49 -10.11 4.22 3.71
C ILE A 49 -9.08 3.25 4.27
N ALA A 50 -9.30 1.94 4.13
CA ALA A 50 -8.36 0.92 4.61
C ALA A 50 -6.99 1.09 3.95
N ALA A 51 -6.95 1.27 2.63
CA ALA A 51 -5.72 1.47 1.87
C ALA A 51 -5.02 2.79 2.22
N TYR A 52 -5.77 3.86 2.47
CA TYR A 52 -5.19 5.13 2.90
C TYR A 52 -4.54 5.06 4.28
N MET A 53 -5.00 4.15 5.16
CA MET A 53 -4.55 4.04 6.55
C MET A 53 -3.63 2.84 6.81
N HIS A 54 -3.40 1.95 5.84
CA HIS A 54 -2.78 0.64 6.09
C HIS A 54 -1.41 0.72 6.75
N ASP A 55 -0.61 1.71 6.40
CA ASP A 55 0.78 1.86 6.81
C ASP A 55 1.01 2.78 8.02
N ILE A 56 -0.06 3.33 8.64
CA ILE A 56 0.10 4.26 9.77
C ILE A 56 0.79 3.62 10.98
N GLY A 57 0.77 2.30 11.09
CA GLY A 57 1.43 1.55 12.15
C GLY A 57 2.96 1.61 12.10
N ASN A 58 3.54 1.94 10.94
CA ASN A 58 4.99 2.13 10.80
C ASN A 58 5.52 3.28 11.69
N VAL A 59 4.68 4.19 12.16
CA VAL A 59 5.07 5.20 13.14
C VAL A 59 5.43 4.58 14.50
N VAL A 60 4.92 3.39 14.79
CA VAL A 60 5.22 2.65 16.03
C VAL A 60 6.45 1.77 15.82
N ASN A 61 6.39 0.89 14.82
CA ASN A 61 7.49 0.01 14.43
C ASN A 61 7.18 -0.63 13.07
N ARG A 62 8.21 -0.95 12.27
CA ARG A 62 8.05 -1.71 11.03
C ARG A 62 7.54 -3.13 11.32
N ASN A 63 8.11 -3.80 12.34
CA ASN A 63 7.59 -5.10 12.76
C ASN A 63 6.18 -4.92 13.33
N ASP A 64 5.26 -5.79 12.91
CA ASP A 64 3.86 -5.75 13.32
C ASP A 64 3.11 -4.45 12.99
N HIS A 65 3.60 -3.66 12.00
CA HIS A 65 2.96 -2.41 11.59
C HIS A 65 1.50 -2.60 11.16
N ALA A 66 1.15 -3.74 10.56
CA ALA A 66 -0.22 -4.06 10.18
C ALA A 66 -1.14 -4.15 11.42
N HIS A 67 -0.71 -4.83 12.47
CA HIS A 67 -1.49 -4.95 13.70
C HIS A 67 -1.57 -3.63 14.48
N SER A 68 -0.45 -2.92 14.65
CA SER A 68 -0.46 -1.61 15.29
C SER A 68 -1.25 -0.59 14.48
N GLY A 69 -1.16 -0.62 13.14
CA GLY A 69 -1.97 0.19 12.24
C GLY A 69 -3.47 -0.06 12.37
N ALA A 70 -3.88 -1.33 12.45
CA ALA A 70 -5.28 -1.69 12.67
C ALA A 70 -5.83 -1.15 14.00
N ILE A 71 -5.05 -1.23 15.09
CA ILE A 71 -5.44 -0.66 16.39
C ILE A 71 -5.53 0.86 16.33
N MET A 72 -4.58 1.53 15.67
CA MET A 72 -4.61 2.97 15.49
C MET A 72 -5.80 3.41 14.63
N ALA A 73 -6.09 2.70 13.55
CA ALA A 73 -7.24 2.94 12.68
C ALA A 73 -8.55 2.78 13.45
N PHE A 74 -8.71 1.68 14.22
CA PHE A 74 -9.85 1.51 15.11
C PHE A 74 -10.08 2.74 15.99
N ARG A 75 -9.05 3.20 16.69
CA ARG A 75 -9.15 4.35 17.60
C ARG A 75 -9.57 5.64 16.90
N LEU A 76 -9.05 5.87 15.70
CA LEU A 76 -9.37 7.07 14.91
C LEU A 76 -10.80 7.04 14.39
N LEU A 77 -11.21 5.91 13.81
CA LEU A 77 -12.52 5.74 13.19
C LEU A 77 -13.65 5.71 14.23
N ASP A 78 -13.43 5.05 15.37
CA ASP A 78 -14.35 5.05 16.51
C ASP A 78 -14.58 6.48 17.04
N LYS A 79 -13.51 7.26 17.19
CA LYS A 79 -13.60 8.67 17.60
C LYS A 79 -14.35 9.54 16.59
N LEU A 80 -14.32 9.17 15.31
CA LEU A 80 -15.09 9.84 14.24
C LEU A 80 -16.54 9.37 14.16
N GLY A 81 -16.95 8.39 14.97
CA GLY A 81 -18.32 7.87 15.02
C GLY A 81 -18.68 6.90 13.89
N MET A 82 -17.67 6.27 13.26
CA MET A 82 -17.94 5.27 12.23
C MET A 82 -18.64 4.04 12.83
N PRO A 83 -19.61 3.41 12.12
CA PRO A 83 -20.26 2.19 12.59
C PRO A 83 -19.28 1.05 12.86
N ALA A 84 -19.46 0.32 13.96
CA ALA A 84 -18.56 -0.75 14.37
C ALA A 84 -18.38 -1.85 13.31
N SER A 85 -19.44 -2.15 12.53
CA SER A 85 -19.37 -3.10 11.41
C SER A 85 -18.42 -2.66 10.28
N GLU A 86 -18.38 -1.38 9.98
CA GLU A 86 -17.48 -0.80 8.98
C GLU A 86 -16.05 -0.73 9.50
N ILE A 87 -15.87 -0.32 10.75
CA ILE A 87 -14.56 -0.34 11.42
C ILE A 87 -13.99 -1.75 11.40
N ALA A 88 -14.79 -2.78 11.69
CA ALA A 88 -14.35 -4.17 11.69
C ALA A 88 -13.80 -4.60 10.31
N LEU A 89 -14.44 -4.19 9.20
CA LEU A 89 -13.96 -4.46 7.85
C LEU A 89 -12.60 -3.78 7.58
N ILE A 90 -12.48 -2.50 7.94
CA ILE A 90 -11.25 -1.72 7.73
C ILE A 90 -10.09 -2.28 8.53
N ILE A 91 -10.26 -2.49 9.85
CA ILE A 91 -9.16 -2.98 10.70
C ILE A 91 -8.76 -4.42 10.37
N SER A 92 -9.73 -5.24 9.93
CA SER A 92 -9.46 -6.58 9.42
C SER A 92 -8.61 -6.52 8.14
N ALA A 93 -8.91 -5.60 7.21
CA ALA A 93 -8.11 -5.42 6.01
C ALA A 93 -6.69 -4.93 6.36
N ILE A 94 -6.57 -3.91 7.20
CA ILE A 94 -5.27 -3.37 7.63
C ILE A 94 -4.45 -4.45 8.35
N GLY A 95 -5.05 -5.19 9.29
CA GLY A 95 -4.33 -6.21 10.07
C GLY A 95 -3.83 -7.41 9.27
N ASN A 96 -4.37 -7.63 8.06
CA ASN A 96 -4.05 -8.76 7.20
C ASN A 96 -3.35 -8.37 5.89
N HIS A 97 -2.80 -7.15 5.76
CA HIS A 97 -2.21 -6.71 4.48
C HIS A 97 -0.72 -7.01 4.34
N ASP A 98 0.03 -7.12 5.45
CA ASP A 98 1.48 -7.30 5.40
C ASP A 98 1.88 -8.61 4.71
N GLU A 99 2.84 -8.54 3.79
CA GLU A 99 3.21 -9.65 2.89
C GLU A 99 3.60 -10.94 3.61
N SER A 100 4.18 -10.83 4.82
CA SER A 100 4.59 -11.99 5.62
C SER A 100 3.39 -12.76 6.20
N THR A 101 2.24 -12.10 6.36
CA THR A 101 1.04 -12.64 7.02
C THR A 101 -0.24 -12.39 6.23
N ALA A 102 -0.13 -11.87 5.00
CA ALA A 102 -1.26 -11.45 4.19
C ALA A 102 -2.31 -12.55 4.02
N SER A 103 -3.57 -12.20 4.31
CA SER A 103 -4.71 -13.07 4.10
C SER A 103 -5.92 -12.26 3.63
N PRO A 104 -6.48 -12.57 2.44
CA PRO A 104 -7.63 -11.84 1.91
C PRO A 104 -8.94 -12.30 2.59
N VAL A 105 -9.09 -11.97 3.87
CA VAL A 105 -10.21 -12.41 4.72
C VAL A 105 -11.58 -11.87 4.29
N ASN A 106 -11.59 -10.80 3.49
CA ASN A 106 -12.79 -10.21 2.87
C ASN A 106 -12.40 -9.44 1.61
N ALA A 107 -13.37 -8.91 0.86
CA ALA A 107 -13.14 -8.19 -0.39
C ALA A 107 -12.32 -6.91 -0.20
N VAL A 108 -12.52 -6.19 0.91
CA VAL A 108 -11.76 -4.97 1.27
C VAL A 108 -10.29 -5.32 1.50
N ALA A 109 -10.00 -6.41 2.23
CA ALA A 109 -8.64 -6.89 2.46
C ALA A 109 -7.98 -7.33 1.14
N ALA A 110 -8.70 -8.06 0.28
CA ALA A 110 -8.18 -8.47 -1.02
C ALA A 110 -7.81 -7.27 -1.91
N ALA A 111 -8.69 -6.27 -1.98
CA ALA A 111 -8.45 -5.06 -2.75
C ALA A 111 -7.26 -4.27 -2.21
N LEU A 112 -7.15 -4.12 -0.89
CA LEU A 112 -6.01 -3.47 -0.23
C LEU A 112 -4.69 -4.19 -0.54
N ILE A 113 -4.62 -5.52 -0.35
CA ILE A 113 -3.40 -6.30 -0.60
C ILE A 113 -2.91 -6.13 -2.04
N ILE A 114 -3.82 -6.22 -3.00
CA ILE A 114 -3.47 -6.04 -4.42
C ILE A 114 -3.01 -4.61 -4.69
N ALA A 115 -3.74 -3.62 -4.18
CA ALA A 115 -3.44 -2.21 -4.40
C ALA A 115 -2.07 -1.82 -3.83
N ASP A 116 -1.76 -2.22 -2.61
CA ASP A 116 -0.48 -1.97 -1.96
C ASP A 116 0.67 -2.63 -2.74
N LYS A 117 0.55 -3.93 -3.04
CA LYS A 117 1.62 -4.69 -3.69
C LYS A 117 1.82 -4.35 -5.18
N SER A 118 0.86 -3.68 -5.81
CA SER A 118 0.97 -3.22 -7.19
C SER A 118 1.64 -1.86 -7.36
N ASP A 119 1.83 -1.06 -6.30
CA ASP A 119 2.54 0.22 -6.39
C ASP A 119 4.06 0.02 -6.42
N VAL A 120 4.54 -0.50 -7.55
CA VAL A 120 5.96 -0.75 -7.81
C VAL A 120 6.47 0.31 -8.80
N ARG A 121 7.38 1.19 -8.36
CA ARG A 121 7.90 2.28 -9.20
C ARG A 121 9.22 2.85 -8.69
N ARG A 122 10.07 3.29 -9.62
CA ARG A 122 11.40 3.87 -9.32
C ARG A 122 11.34 5.05 -8.34
N SER A 123 10.30 5.88 -8.42
CA SER A 123 10.16 7.05 -7.54
C SER A 123 9.92 6.69 -6.05
N ARG A 124 9.68 5.41 -5.71
CA ARG A 124 9.65 4.95 -4.32
C ARG A 124 11.04 4.73 -3.72
N VAL A 125 12.06 4.56 -4.57
CA VAL A 125 13.45 4.49 -4.09
C VAL A 125 13.90 5.86 -3.63
N ARG A 126 14.40 5.96 -2.41
CA ARG A 126 14.79 7.24 -1.83
C ARG A 126 15.96 7.87 -2.59
N PRO A 127 16.04 9.22 -2.68
CA PRO A 127 17.07 9.89 -3.48
C PRO A 127 18.50 9.46 -3.16
N ALA A 128 18.84 9.25 -1.89
CA ALA A 128 20.16 8.79 -1.49
C ALA A 128 20.51 7.40 -2.03
N GLU A 129 19.53 6.50 -2.10
CA GLU A 129 19.72 5.15 -2.68
C GLU A 129 19.78 5.22 -4.21
N GLN A 130 19.01 6.11 -4.85
CA GLN A 130 19.11 6.35 -6.29
C GLN A 130 20.50 6.90 -6.68
N GLU A 131 21.07 7.78 -5.85
CA GLU A 131 22.41 8.32 -6.07
C GLU A 131 23.48 7.23 -5.98
N LYS A 132 23.42 6.35 -4.97
CA LYS A 132 24.32 5.18 -4.87
C LYS A 132 24.26 4.31 -6.13
N GLN A 133 23.05 3.97 -6.57
CA GLN A 133 22.86 3.17 -7.78
C GLN A 133 23.43 3.86 -9.03
N SER A 134 23.30 5.19 -9.15
CA SER A 134 23.86 5.94 -10.28
C SER A 134 25.40 5.92 -10.31
N HIS A 135 26.05 5.69 -9.17
CA HIS A 135 27.48 5.50 -9.05
C HIS A 135 27.93 4.03 -9.15
N GLY A 136 27.01 3.13 -9.50
CA GLY A 136 27.30 1.69 -9.67
C GLY A 136 27.34 0.89 -8.36
N GLU A 137 26.88 1.46 -7.27
CA GLU A 137 26.72 0.74 -5.99
C GLU A 137 25.43 -0.07 -6.00
N ALA A 138 25.48 -1.33 -5.57
CA ALA A 138 24.28 -2.17 -5.52
C ALA A 138 23.36 -1.76 -4.37
N LEU A 139 22.08 -1.62 -4.67
CA LEU A 139 21.04 -1.44 -3.66
C LEU A 139 20.96 -2.70 -2.77
N SER A 140 21.01 -2.51 -1.46
CA SER A 140 21.03 -3.61 -0.49
C SER A 140 19.64 -4.23 -0.30
N ASP A 141 18.60 -3.40 -0.32
CA ASP A 141 17.22 -3.84 -0.14
C ASP A 141 16.63 -4.39 -1.44
N ILE A 142 15.92 -5.53 -1.33
CA ILE A 142 15.27 -6.16 -2.48
C ILE A 142 14.14 -5.30 -3.04
N HIS A 143 13.39 -4.61 -2.18
CA HIS A 143 12.28 -3.75 -2.60
C HIS A 143 12.81 -2.55 -3.37
N ASP A 144 13.93 -1.95 -2.93
CA ASP A 144 14.57 -0.86 -3.67
C ASP A 144 15.08 -1.33 -5.03
N ARG A 145 15.67 -2.51 -5.12
CA ARG A 145 16.12 -3.09 -6.41
C ARG A 145 14.96 -3.30 -7.37
N VAL A 146 13.85 -3.85 -6.89
CA VAL A 146 12.65 -4.08 -7.71
C VAL A 146 12.04 -2.74 -8.14
N ASN A 147 11.82 -1.82 -7.19
CA ASN A 147 11.25 -0.50 -7.48
C ASN A 147 12.12 0.29 -8.47
N TYR A 148 13.44 0.28 -8.30
CA TYR A 148 14.36 1.01 -9.18
C TYR A 148 14.30 0.54 -10.64
N ALA A 149 14.08 -0.74 -10.86
CA ALA A 149 13.97 -1.31 -12.19
C ALA A 149 12.67 -0.92 -12.93
N VAL A 150 11.63 -0.50 -12.20
CA VAL A 150 10.31 -0.22 -12.79
C VAL A 150 10.17 1.26 -13.15
N GLU A 151 10.01 1.54 -14.44
CA GLU A 151 9.77 2.89 -14.96
C GLU A 151 8.29 3.26 -14.95
N LYS A 152 7.42 2.28 -15.20
CA LYS A 152 5.97 2.46 -15.24
C LYS A 152 5.28 1.25 -14.65
N SER A 153 4.29 1.50 -13.81
CA SER A 153 3.38 0.48 -13.25
C SER A 153 1.95 0.95 -13.41
N GLU A 154 1.12 0.13 -14.04
CA GLU A 154 -0.31 0.39 -14.24
C GLU A 154 -1.12 -0.83 -13.85
N VAL A 155 -2.21 -0.59 -13.12
CA VAL A 155 -3.20 -1.62 -12.75
C VAL A 155 -4.52 -1.30 -13.44
N TYR A 156 -5.04 -2.26 -14.20
CA TYR A 156 -6.32 -2.11 -14.89
C TYR A 156 -6.99 -3.44 -15.14
N PHE A 157 -8.28 -3.41 -15.44
CA PHE A 157 -9.01 -4.62 -15.84
C PHE A 157 -8.96 -4.84 -17.36
N SER A 158 -8.97 -6.11 -17.76
CA SER A 158 -9.23 -6.48 -19.16
C SER A 158 -10.61 -5.96 -19.62
N LYS A 159 -10.79 -5.80 -20.95
CA LYS A 159 -12.03 -5.26 -21.52
C LYS A 159 -13.31 -6.02 -21.12
N ASP A 160 -13.19 -7.29 -20.78
CA ASP A 160 -14.28 -8.14 -20.30
C ASP A 160 -14.40 -8.21 -18.77
N ASN A 161 -13.60 -7.43 -18.05
CA ASN A 161 -13.50 -7.37 -16.57
C ASN A 161 -13.21 -8.71 -15.88
N LYS A 162 -12.65 -9.69 -16.61
CA LYS A 162 -12.34 -11.01 -16.05
C LYS A 162 -10.95 -11.13 -15.47
N ASN A 163 -10.04 -10.24 -15.88
CA ASN A 163 -8.66 -10.28 -15.44
C ASN A 163 -8.25 -8.89 -14.93
N LEU A 164 -7.64 -8.85 -13.75
CA LEU A 164 -6.90 -7.71 -13.28
C LEU A 164 -5.46 -7.83 -13.80
N ILE A 165 -4.96 -6.79 -14.44
CA ILE A 165 -3.67 -6.75 -15.12
C ILE A 165 -2.77 -5.77 -14.38
N LEU A 166 -1.59 -6.23 -14.01
CA LEU A 166 -0.48 -5.40 -13.58
C LEU A 166 0.51 -5.30 -14.76
N ASP A 167 0.59 -4.13 -15.37
CA ASP A 167 1.48 -3.84 -16.50
C ASP A 167 2.71 -3.08 -16.00
N LEU A 168 3.88 -3.69 -16.16
CA LEU A 168 5.16 -3.14 -15.70
C LEU A 168 6.09 -2.89 -16.89
N THR A 169 6.57 -1.64 -17.02
CA THR A 169 7.69 -1.32 -17.89
C THR A 169 8.97 -1.37 -17.08
N ILE A 170 9.85 -2.31 -17.43
CA ILE A 170 11.10 -2.56 -16.69
C ILE A 170 12.29 -2.08 -17.53
N CYS A 171 13.14 -1.24 -16.93
CA CYS A 171 14.42 -0.87 -17.50
C CYS A 171 15.49 -1.88 -17.08
N LEU A 172 16.06 -2.57 -18.06
CA LEU A 172 17.20 -3.45 -17.85
C LEU A 172 18.49 -2.60 -17.93
N LEU A 173 18.76 -1.82 -16.89
CA LEU A 173 20.06 -1.20 -16.70
C LEU A 173 20.97 -2.22 -16.02
N TYR A 174 21.92 -2.74 -16.77
CA TYR A 174 23.05 -3.53 -16.28
C TYR A 174 24.22 -2.61 -15.97
#